data_ff9cef958d6c457b735563192f058895
#
_entry.id   ff9cef958d6c457b735563192f058895
#
_cell.length_a   1.000
_cell.length_b   1.000
_cell.length_c   1.000
_cell.angle_alpha   90.00
_cell.angle_beta   90.00
_cell.angle_gamma   90.00
#
_symmetry.space_group_name_H-M   'P 1'
#
loop_
_entity.id
_entity.type
_entity.pdbx_description
1 polymer ?
#
loop_
_entity_poly.entity_id
_entity_poly.type
_entity_poly.pdbx_seq_one_letter_code
_entity_poly.pdbx_strand_id
1 'polypeptide(L)'
;MKTKKLLLTVIAAMLMVACDPGFNEEYILDNQSSHDIIFVWNGDWHYYHNENGSNFDGTYSVSAGQQVTLPFMGGLGVTGREEIVTNARNYLLGDSVSFIVDGLVTVTYYADDTLSELSPYNFNSPRYSYDELRKRGGYAYYASLTFRIDDAMLQVY
;
A
#
# COMPACT_ATOMS: atom_id res chain seq x y z
N MET A 1 -11.43 17.19 -48.62
CA MET A 1 -10.89 17.95 -47.50
C MET A 1 -11.54 17.58 -46.12
N LYS A 2 -12.82 17.21 -46.04
CA LYS A 2 -13.50 16.89 -44.79
C LYS A 2 -12.98 15.60 -44.12
N THR A 3 -12.67 14.55 -44.88
CA THR A 3 -12.17 13.27 -44.39
C THR A 3 -10.76 13.35 -43.77
N LYS A 4 -9.86 14.17 -44.35
CA LYS A 4 -8.52 14.36 -43.77
C LYS A 4 -8.56 15.09 -42.41
N LYS A 5 -9.47 16.06 -42.23
CA LYS A 5 -9.65 16.73 -40.94
C LYS A 5 -10.21 15.79 -39.89
N LEU A 6 -11.17 14.93 -40.25
CA LEU A 6 -11.75 13.95 -39.33
C LEU A 6 -10.69 12.94 -38.86
N LEU A 7 -9.87 12.44 -39.80
CA LEU A 7 -8.80 11.49 -39.49
C LEU A 7 -7.77 12.10 -38.53
N LEU A 8 -7.37 13.38 -38.75
CA LEU A 8 -6.43 14.08 -37.89
C LEU A 8 -6.99 14.29 -36.48
N THR A 9 -8.31 14.56 -36.37
CA THR A 9 -8.97 14.74 -35.07
C THR A 9 -9.04 13.43 -34.29
N VAL A 10 -9.31 12.32 -34.98
CA VAL A 10 -9.35 10.98 -34.36
C VAL A 10 -7.94 10.56 -33.88
N ILE A 11 -6.90 10.80 -34.69
CA ILE A 11 -5.51 10.51 -34.30
C ILE A 11 -5.09 11.39 -33.12
N ALA A 12 -5.43 12.68 -33.11
CA ALA A 12 -5.12 13.58 -31.99
C ALA A 12 -5.88 13.14 -30.72
N ALA A 13 -7.13 12.71 -30.84
CA ALA A 13 -7.89 12.17 -29.71
C ALA A 13 -7.30 10.87 -29.16
N MET A 14 -6.84 9.97 -30.05
CA MET A 14 -6.14 8.74 -29.63
C MET A 14 -4.79 9.02 -28.96
N LEU A 15 -4.06 10.03 -29.40
CA LEU A 15 -2.80 10.44 -28.78
C LEU A 15 -3.01 11.09 -27.40
N MET A 16 -4.15 11.74 -27.18
CA MET A 16 -4.51 12.29 -25.87
C MET A 16 -4.86 11.23 -24.84
N VAL A 17 -5.46 10.10 -25.26
CA VAL A 17 -5.79 8.97 -24.39
C VAL A 17 -4.55 8.14 -24.04
N ALA A 18 -3.47 8.22 -24.85
CA ALA A 18 -2.23 7.50 -24.61
C ALA A 18 -1.29 8.14 -23.58
N CYS A 19 -1.69 9.27 -22.96
CA CYS A 19 -0.91 9.97 -21.94
C CYS A 19 -1.53 9.86 -20.55
N ASP A 20 -2.13 8.73 -20.22
CA ASP A 20 -2.55 8.51 -18.84
C ASP A 20 -1.28 8.38 -17.98
N PRO A 21 -1.10 9.24 -16.96
CA PRO A 21 0.11 9.20 -16.15
C PRO A 21 0.13 7.92 -15.34
N GLY A 22 1.28 7.24 -15.34
CA GLY A 22 1.51 6.16 -14.39
C GLY A 22 1.61 6.71 -12.97
N PHE A 23 1.16 5.91 -12.00
CA PHE A 23 1.34 6.17 -10.58
C PHE A 23 2.01 4.98 -9.88
N ASN A 24 2.64 5.27 -8.74
CA ASN A 24 3.16 4.28 -7.81
C ASN A 24 2.58 4.53 -6.43
N GLU A 25 2.24 3.45 -5.75
CA GLU A 25 1.82 3.45 -4.35
C GLU A 25 2.75 2.57 -3.53
N GLU A 26 3.09 3.01 -2.33
CA GLU A 26 3.91 2.25 -1.38
C GLU A 26 3.22 2.16 -0.03
N TYR A 27 3.20 0.95 0.53
CA TYR A 27 2.81 0.73 1.90
C TYR A 27 4.07 0.42 2.71
N ILE A 28 4.33 1.21 3.73
CA ILE A 28 5.56 1.15 4.53
C ILE A 28 5.19 0.71 5.95
N LEU A 29 5.84 -0.34 6.42
CA LEU A 29 5.83 -0.69 7.82
C LEU A 29 7.03 -0.04 8.51
N ASP A 30 6.77 0.79 9.52
CA ASP A 30 7.76 1.50 10.31
C ASP A 30 7.80 0.90 11.72
N ASN A 31 8.75 0.01 11.97
CA ASN A 31 8.90 -0.66 13.25
C ASN A 31 9.69 0.22 14.22
N GLN A 32 8.97 1.00 15.00
CA GLN A 32 9.53 1.82 16.09
C GLN A 32 9.48 1.11 17.46
N SER A 33 9.15 -0.18 17.48
CA SER A 33 9.21 -0.99 18.69
C SER A 33 10.65 -1.37 19.05
N SER A 34 10.83 -1.88 20.25
CA SER A 34 12.11 -2.43 20.73
C SER A 34 12.36 -3.88 20.28
N HIS A 35 11.46 -4.46 19.46
CA HIS A 35 11.44 -5.87 19.09
C HIS A 35 11.57 -6.07 17.58
N ASP A 36 12.19 -7.17 17.18
CA ASP A 36 12.12 -7.65 15.80
C ASP A 36 10.73 -8.27 15.56
N ILE A 37 10.14 -7.93 14.43
CA ILE A 37 8.82 -8.42 14.07
C ILE A 37 8.82 -9.14 12.73
N ILE A 38 7.96 -10.14 12.61
CA ILE A 38 7.56 -10.70 11.32
C ILE A 38 6.10 -10.29 11.10
N PHE A 39 5.88 -9.49 10.08
CA PHE A 39 4.55 -9.16 9.60
C PHE A 39 4.05 -10.27 8.70
N VAL A 40 2.89 -10.83 9.04
CA VAL A 40 2.24 -11.91 8.30
C VAL A 40 0.84 -11.44 7.96
N TRP A 41 0.47 -11.52 6.71
CA TRP A 41 -0.91 -11.30 6.34
C TRP A 41 -1.57 -12.56 5.81
N ASN A 42 -2.85 -12.71 6.14
CA ASN A 42 -3.64 -13.91 5.91
C ASN A 42 -4.74 -13.61 4.88
N GLY A 43 -4.38 -13.11 3.72
CA GLY A 43 -5.30 -12.79 2.63
C GLY A 43 -5.04 -13.62 1.38
N ASP A 44 -6.04 -13.70 0.50
CA ASP A 44 -5.94 -14.38 -0.79
C ASP A 44 -5.08 -13.58 -1.77
N TRP A 45 -3.85 -13.99 -1.92
CA TRP A 45 -2.80 -13.33 -2.71
C TRP A 45 -2.89 -13.55 -4.22
N HIS A 46 -4.04 -13.63 -4.79
CA HIS A 46 -4.18 -13.89 -6.23
C HIS A 46 -3.65 -12.76 -7.15
N TYR A 47 -3.22 -11.62 -6.62
CA TYR A 47 -2.86 -10.45 -7.44
C TYR A 47 -1.37 -10.08 -7.46
N TYR A 48 -0.53 -10.64 -6.60
CA TYR A 48 0.89 -10.28 -6.56
C TYR A 48 1.78 -11.36 -7.17
N HIS A 49 1.73 -11.49 -8.49
CA HIS A 49 2.85 -12.09 -9.21
C HIS A 49 3.99 -11.07 -9.24
N ASN A 50 4.99 -11.28 -8.40
CA ASN A 50 6.28 -10.67 -8.60
C ASN A 50 6.74 -11.01 -10.02
N GLU A 51 7.16 -10.01 -10.81
CA GLU A 51 7.64 -10.19 -12.19
C GLU A 51 8.78 -11.23 -12.30
N ASN A 52 9.40 -11.59 -11.18
CA ASN A 52 10.47 -12.59 -11.07
C ASN A 52 9.97 -14.01 -10.70
N GLY A 53 8.68 -14.25 -10.60
CA GLY A 53 8.12 -15.61 -10.35
C GLY A 53 8.44 -16.18 -8.95
N SER A 54 8.92 -15.38 -8.01
CA SER A 54 9.10 -15.81 -6.63
C SER A 54 7.74 -15.87 -5.95
N ASN A 55 7.38 -17.04 -5.43
CA ASN A 55 6.24 -17.21 -4.56
C ASN A 55 6.50 -16.37 -3.29
N PHE A 56 5.74 -15.30 -3.15
CA PHE A 56 5.76 -14.53 -1.93
C PHE A 56 4.94 -15.31 -0.87
N ASP A 57 5.54 -15.56 0.29
CA ASP A 57 4.95 -16.39 1.35
C ASP A 57 4.03 -15.61 2.30
N GLY A 58 3.78 -14.34 2.00
CA GLY A 58 2.95 -13.48 2.85
C GLY A 58 3.65 -12.96 4.10
N THR A 59 4.98 -13.03 4.18
CA THR A 59 5.73 -12.62 5.37
C THR A 59 6.78 -11.55 5.08
N TYR A 60 6.97 -10.60 6.01
CA TYR A 60 8.06 -9.61 6.01
C TYR A 60 8.70 -9.51 7.39
N SER A 61 10.02 -9.63 7.42
CA SER A 61 10.78 -9.36 8.64
C SER A 61 11.17 -7.88 8.70
N VAL A 62 10.91 -7.24 9.82
CA VAL A 62 11.24 -5.83 10.07
C VAL A 62 11.94 -5.72 11.42
N SER A 63 13.23 -5.46 11.41
CA SER A 63 13.99 -5.32 12.64
C SER A 63 13.60 -4.08 13.43
N ALA A 64 13.88 -4.09 14.73
CA ALA A 64 13.66 -2.96 15.62
C ALA A 64 14.28 -1.66 15.06
N GLY A 65 13.50 -0.60 15.01
CA GLY A 65 13.91 0.70 14.48
C GLY A 65 14.12 0.76 12.97
N GLN A 66 13.65 -0.23 12.20
CA GLN A 66 13.77 -0.28 10.74
C GLN A 66 12.42 -0.13 10.05
N GLN A 67 12.50 0.21 8.78
CA GLN A 67 11.34 0.27 7.89
C GLN A 67 11.47 -0.77 6.78
N VAL A 68 10.32 -1.28 6.33
CA VAL A 68 10.22 -2.08 5.11
C VAL A 68 9.11 -1.54 4.23
N THR A 69 9.41 -1.41 2.95
CA THR A 69 8.40 -1.10 1.94
C THR A 69 7.84 -2.41 1.39
N LEU A 70 6.53 -2.58 1.55
CA LEU A 70 5.82 -3.70 0.96
C LEU A 70 5.63 -3.43 -0.54
N PRO A 71 5.77 -4.44 -1.41
CA PRO A 71 5.47 -4.25 -2.82
C PRO A 71 4.02 -3.85 -2.97
N PHE A 72 3.81 -2.70 -3.61
CA PHE A 72 2.49 -2.15 -3.76
C PHE A 72 2.20 -1.78 -5.21
N MET A 73 0.98 -1.34 -5.49
CA MET A 73 0.48 -1.25 -6.86
C MET A 73 1.07 -0.06 -7.61
N GLY A 74 1.39 -0.30 -8.87
CA GLY A 74 1.51 0.75 -9.88
C GLY A 74 0.40 0.58 -10.92
N GLY A 75 0.01 1.67 -11.56
CA GLY A 75 -1.05 1.63 -12.56
C GLY A 75 -1.05 2.83 -13.47
N LEU A 76 -2.06 2.90 -14.33
CA LEU A 76 -2.40 4.07 -15.12
C LEU A 76 -3.48 4.86 -14.37
N GLY A 77 -3.37 6.18 -14.38
CA GLY A 77 -4.32 7.07 -13.73
C GLY A 77 -3.67 7.97 -12.69
N VAL A 78 -4.38 8.25 -11.64
CA VAL A 78 -3.96 9.10 -10.53
C VAL A 78 -4.10 8.34 -9.22
N THR A 79 -3.25 8.68 -8.25
CA THR A 79 -3.35 8.18 -6.89
C THR A 79 -3.67 9.30 -5.92
N GLY A 80 -4.02 8.95 -4.71
CA GLY A 80 -4.29 9.85 -3.61
C GLY A 80 -4.60 9.06 -2.34
N ARG A 81 -4.85 9.78 -1.23
CA ARG A 81 -5.08 9.12 0.05
C ARG A 81 -6.25 8.12 0.02
N GLU A 82 -7.35 8.45 -0.63
CA GLU A 82 -8.51 7.55 -0.71
C GLU A 82 -8.20 6.31 -1.54
N GLU A 83 -7.48 6.48 -2.64
CA GLU A 83 -7.08 5.37 -3.52
C GLU A 83 -6.14 4.41 -2.81
N ILE A 84 -5.02 4.90 -2.24
CA ILE A 84 -4.05 4.04 -1.56
C ILE A 84 -4.66 3.33 -0.33
N VAL A 85 -5.56 3.99 0.41
CA VAL A 85 -6.28 3.35 1.53
C VAL A 85 -7.21 2.25 1.04
N THR A 86 -7.94 2.50 -0.05
CA THR A 86 -8.82 1.50 -0.66
C THR A 86 -8.03 0.30 -1.15
N ASN A 87 -6.91 0.56 -1.81
CA ASN A 87 -6.03 -0.49 -2.31
C ASN A 87 -5.37 -1.28 -1.17
N ALA A 88 -4.88 -0.59 -0.13
CA ALA A 88 -4.32 -1.26 1.03
C ALA A 88 -5.32 -2.19 1.72
N ARG A 89 -6.56 -1.73 1.89
CA ARG A 89 -7.63 -2.54 2.48
C ARG A 89 -7.99 -3.75 1.63
N ASN A 90 -8.18 -3.55 0.34
CA ASN A 90 -8.75 -4.58 -0.54
C ASN A 90 -7.72 -5.59 -1.00
N TYR A 91 -6.46 -5.18 -1.13
CA TYR A 91 -5.45 -5.99 -1.81
C TYR A 91 -4.22 -6.30 -0.95
N LEU A 92 -3.94 -5.52 0.09
CA LEU A 92 -2.74 -5.72 0.89
C LEU A 92 -3.02 -6.38 2.24
N LEU A 93 -3.96 -5.86 3.03
CA LEU A 93 -4.15 -6.33 4.41
C LEU A 93 -4.99 -7.60 4.51
N GLY A 94 -5.85 -7.88 3.51
CA GLY A 94 -6.72 -9.05 3.53
C GLY A 94 -7.66 -9.09 4.75
N ASP A 95 -8.03 -10.30 5.18
CA ASP A 95 -8.98 -10.51 6.27
C ASP A 95 -8.35 -10.37 7.66
N SER A 96 -7.06 -10.63 7.79
CA SER A 96 -6.31 -10.44 9.02
C SER A 96 -4.81 -10.26 8.77
N VAL A 97 -4.17 -9.56 9.69
CA VAL A 97 -2.71 -9.46 9.75
C VAL A 97 -2.21 -9.86 11.12
N SER A 98 -1.05 -10.50 11.16
CA SER A 98 -0.42 -10.91 12.40
C SER A 98 0.99 -10.33 12.51
N PHE A 99 1.39 -9.99 13.72
CA PHE A 99 2.75 -9.62 14.07
C PHE A 99 3.33 -10.67 14.99
N ILE A 100 4.36 -11.36 14.54
CA ILE A 100 5.12 -12.30 15.36
C ILE A 100 6.31 -11.53 15.93
N VAL A 101 6.35 -11.39 17.25
CA VAL A 101 7.32 -10.60 17.97
C VAL A 101 8.40 -11.53 18.51
N ASP A 102 9.66 -11.26 18.16
CA ASP A 102 10.84 -12.06 18.56
C ASP A 102 10.68 -13.57 18.32
N GLY A 103 9.81 -13.95 17.38
CA GLY A 103 9.49 -15.34 17.05
C GLY A 103 8.64 -16.10 18.09
N LEU A 104 8.11 -15.41 19.11
CA LEU A 104 7.45 -16.04 20.24
C LEU A 104 5.98 -15.63 20.45
N VAL A 105 5.68 -14.33 20.30
CA VAL A 105 4.35 -13.77 20.57
C VAL A 105 3.69 -13.39 19.26
N THR A 106 2.42 -13.77 19.10
CA THR A 106 1.63 -13.38 17.92
C THR A 106 0.48 -12.48 18.35
N VAL A 107 0.45 -11.29 17.77
CA VAL A 107 -0.67 -10.36 17.89
C VAL A 107 -1.38 -10.29 16.54
N THR A 108 -2.68 -10.57 16.52
CA THR A 108 -3.47 -10.61 15.30
C THR A 108 -4.55 -9.53 15.33
N TYR A 109 -4.70 -8.82 14.23
CA TYR A 109 -5.76 -7.85 13.97
C TYR A 109 -6.62 -8.34 12.81
N TYR A 110 -7.92 -8.10 12.89
CA TYR A 110 -8.90 -8.51 11.90
C TYR A 110 -9.47 -7.32 11.14
N ALA A 111 -9.97 -7.57 9.94
CA ALA A 111 -10.47 -6.53 9.03
C ALA A 111 -11.65 -5.71 9.58
N ASP A 112 -12.41 -6.25 10.52
CA ASP A 112 -13.52 -5.58 11.21
C ASP A 112 -13.07 -4.69 12.37
N ASP A 113 -11.82 -4.78 12.82
CA ASP A 113 -11.24 -3.93 13.86
C ASP A 113 -10.83 -2.56 13.31
N THR A 114 -11.81 -1.80 12.87
CA THR A 114 -11.60 -0.48 12.24
C THR A 114 -11.65 0.69 13.23
N LEU A 115 -11.91 0.44 14.50
CA LEU A 115 -12.06 1.48 15.53
C LEU A 115 -10.85 1.58 16.47
N SER A 116 -10.12 0.51 16.68
CA SER A 116 -8.93 0.50 17.52
C SER A 116 -7.82 1.34 16.89
N GLU A 117 -7.23 2.27 17.66
CA GLU A 117 -6.07 3.04 17.21
C GLU A 117 -4.81 2.17 17.01
N LEU A 118 -4.82 0.96 17.55
CA LEU A 118 -3.71 0.01 17.40
C LEU A 118 -3.84 -0.84 16.14
N SER A 119 -5.04 -0.90 15.55
CA SER A 119 -5.29 -1.76 14.40
C SER A 119 -4.77 -1.18 13.09
N PRO A 120 -4.08 -1.98 12.26
CA PRO A 120 -3.71 -1.59 10.90
C PRO A 120 -4.91 -1.41 9.96
N TYR A 121 -6.11 -1.82 10.35
CA TYR A 121 -7.35 -1.60 9.58
C TYR A 121 -8.03 -0.27 9.90
N ASN A 122 -7.58 0.44 10.93
CA ASN A 122 -8.05 1.80 11.23
C ASN A 122 -7.17 2.84 10.52
N PHE A 123 -7.44 3.12 9.27
CA PHE A 123 -6.69 4.11 8.46
C PHE A 123 -6.84 5.57 8.94
N ASN A 124 -7.67 5.83 9.93
CA ASN A 124 -7.76 7.13 10.62
C ASN A 124 -6.93 7.18 11.91
N SER A 125 -6.29 6.08 12.28
CA SER A 125 -5.38 6.04 13.42
C SER A 125 -4.21 7.03 13.25
N PRO A 126 -3.75 7.68 14.33
CA PRO A 126 -2.56 8.52 14.30
C PRO A 126 -1.26 7.75 14.02
N ARG A 127 -1.34 6.43 13.91
CA ARG A 127 -0.23 5.57 13.48
C ARG A 127 0.03 5.63 11.98
N TYR A 128 -0.95 6.10 11.20
CA TYR A 128 -0.77 6.31 9.78
C TYR A 128 -0.25 7.69 9.46
N SER A 129 0.77 7.76 8.62
CA SER A 129 1.14 8.96 7.88
C SER A 129 0.97 8.74 6.39
N TYR A 130 0.60 9.81 5.70
CA TYR A 130 0.39 9.80 4.27
C TYR A 130 1.26 10.86 3.63
N ASP A 131 2.01 10.47 2.60
CA ASP A 131 2.81 11.37 1.76
C ASP A 131 2.46 11.19 0.30
N GLU A 132 2.54 12.25 -0.48
CA GLU A 132 2.31 12.22 -1.92
C GLU A 132 3.24 13.16 -2.68
N LEU A 133 3.60 12.78 -3.89
CA LEU A 133 4.28 13.64 -4.85
C LEU A 133 3.34 13.97 -6.00
N ARG A 134 3.19 15.25 -6.30
CA ARG A 134 2.32 15.77 -7.37
C ARG A 134 3.14 16.31 -8.53
N LYS A 135 2.70 16.01 -9.76
CA LYS A 135 3.23 16.66 -10.96
C LYS A 135 2.61 18.05 -11.12
N ARG A 136 3.30 18.86 -11.93
CA ARG A 136 2.77 20.15 -12.38
C ARG A 136 1.46 19.90 -13.13
N GLY A 137 0.34 20.28 -12.55
CA GLY A 137 -1.01 19.95 -13.06
C GLY A 137 -1.92 19.37 -11.97
N GLY A 138 -1.38 19.08 -10.77
CA GLY A 138 -2.17 18.84 -9.56
C GLY A 138 -2.53 17.39 -9.27
N TYR A 139 -2.18 16.42 -10.13
CA TYR A 139 -2.41 15.01 -9.83
C TYR A 139 -1.19 14.36 -9.18
N ALA A 140 -1.43 13.47 -8.22
CA ALA A 140 -0.40 12.67 -7.60
C ALA A 140 0.04 11.54 -8.55
N TYR A 141 1.34 11.30 -8.62
CA TYR A 141 1.93 10.18 -9.36
C TYR A 141 2.67 9.20 -8.43
N TYR A 142 2.81 9.57 -7.19
CA TYR A 142 3.37 8.75 -6.13
C TYR A 142 2.61 9.03 -4.85
N ALA A 143 2.27 7.99 -4.11
CA ALA A 143 1.71 8.08 -2.78
C ALA A 143 2.34 7.01 -1.89
N SER A 144 2.55 7.33 -0.63
CA SER A 144 2.95 6.34 0.37
C SER A 144 2.04 6.42 1.59
N LEU A 145 1.77 5.25 2.15
CA LEU A 145 1.03 5.07 3.38
C LEU A 145 1.93 4.33 4.37
N THR A 146 2.40 5.03 5.39
CA THR A 146 3.29 4.46 6.41
C THR A 146 2.49 4.12 7.66
N PHE A 147 2.59 2.88 8.10
CA PHE A 147 2.01 2.41 9.36
C PHE A 147 3.09 2.22 10.41
N ARG A 148 3.00 2.95 11.51
CA ARG A 148 3.92 2.88 12.62
C ARG A 148 3.53 1.80 13.62
N ILE A 149 4.48 0.94 13.93
CA ILE A 149 4.37 -0.14 14.91
C ILE A 149 5.21 0.24 16.13
N ASP A 150 4.65 0.15 17.32
CA ASP A 150 5.35 0.37 18.59
C ASP A 150 5.01 -0.72 19.61
N ASP A 151 5.70 -0.71 20.78
CA ASP A 151 5.54 -1.74 21.81
C ASP A 151 4.11 -1.82 22.34
N ALA A 152 3.38 -0.70 22.39
CA ALA A 152 1.98 -0.68 22.83
C ALA A 152 1.07 -1.48 21.88
N MET A 153 1.33 -1.40 20.57
CA MET A 153 0.59 -2.18 19.57
C MET A 153 0.89 -3.67 19.69
N LEU A 154 2.13 -4.02 19.98
CA LEU A 154 2.56 -5.41 20.07
C LEU A 154 2.17 -6.07 21.41
N GLN A 155 1.58 -5.30 22.35
CA GLN A 155 1.18 -5.76 23.68
C GLN A 155 2.34 -6.42 24.48
N VAL A 156 3.56 -6.01 24.19
CA VAL A 156 4.78 -6.47 24.88
C VAL A 156 5.10 -5.46 25.96
N TYR A 157 5.19 -5.91 27.21
CA TYR A 157 5.48 -5.08 28.40
C TYR A 157 6.75 -5.54 29.08
#